data_ff192c962237f3b4f420d6ebcf04a5a6
#
_entry.id   ff192c962237f3b4f420d6ebcf04a5a6
#
_cell.length_a   1.000
_cell.length_b   1.000
_cell.length_c   1.000
_cell.angle_alpha   90.00
_cell.angle_beta   90.00
_cell.angle_gamma   90.00
#
_symmetry.space_group_name_H-M   'P 1'
#
loop_
_entity.id
_entity.type
_entity.pdbx_description
1 polymer ?
#
loop_
_entity_poly.entity_id
_entity_poly.type
_entity_poly.pdbx_seq_one_letter_code
_entity_poly.pdbx_strand_id
1 'polypeptide(L)'
;MGAMPPEPEDRSIAMGWAALLGILLVAPIVTLLLALHALVRGPAAIAGGIDALLARPVIGLPLLALGIVVHELVHAVVWVLAGRGDWARVRFGWHWKALAPFAHYPDPLPATGYRLGAGAPLVVLGIVPSIAGTLAGWNGVAAFGWMLTAGAAGDVAVLWLLRGVPADALVVDHPARAGCLVHPPPG
;
A
#
# COMPACT_ATOMS: atom_id res chain seq x y z
N MET A 1 -30.94 -17.58 -25.64
CA MET A 1 -30.59 -16.24 -25.15
C MET A 1 -29.76 -16.48 -23.92
N GLY A 2 -28.42 -16.39 -24.03
CA GLY A 2 -27.53 -16.49 -22.89
C GLY A 2 -27.74 -15.26 -22.00
N ALA A 3 -27.90 -15.47 -20.70
CA ALA A 3 -27.95 -14.38 -19.74
C ALA A 3 -26.64 -13.56 -19.89
N MET A 4 -26.74 -12.24 -19.99
CA MET A 4 -25.55 -11.37 -19.91
C MET A 4 -24.86 -11.66 -18.57
N PRO A 5 -23.52 -11.72 -18.56
CA PRO A 5 -22.81 -11.85 -17.29
C PRO A 5 -23.24 -10.71 -16.36
N PRO A 6 -23.38 -10.98 -15.05
CA PRO A 6 -23.77 -9.96 -14.09
C PRO A 6 -22.79 -8.79 -14.13
N GLU A 7 -23.30 -7.56 -14.03
CA GLU A 7 -22.48 -6.37 -13.97
C GLU A 7 -21.55 -6.43 -12.74
N PRO A 8 -20.29 -5.96 -12.87
CA PRO A 8 -19.36 -5.91 -11.75
C PRO A 8 -19.87 -4.95 -10.66
N GLU A 9 -19.71 -5.32 -9.42
CA GLU A 9 -19.98 -4.42 -8.29
C GLU A 9 -18.87 -3.36 -8.19
N ASP A 10 -19.25 -2.07 -8.24
CA ASP A 10 -18.30 -0.97 -8.10
C ASP A 10 -17.98 -0.73 -6.61
N ARG A 11 -16.74 -1.04 -6.22
CA ARG A 11 -16.15 -0.80 -4.91
C ARG A 11 -15.11 0.31 -4.98
N SER A 12 -15.49 1.48 -5.53
CA SER A 12 -14.60 2.63 -5.70
C SER A 12 -15.19 3.90 -5.09
N ILE A 13 -14.30 4.84 -4.77
CA ILE A 13 -14.63 6.17 -4.27
C ILE A 13 -13.79 7.24 -5.01
N ALA A 14 -14.20 8.50 -4.93
CA ALA A 14 -13.41 9.60 -5.50
C ALA A 14 -12.04 9.69 -4.81
N MET A 15 -10.98 10.02 -5.57
CA MET A 15 -9.59 10.05 -5.09
C MET A 15 -9.39 10.88 -3.81
N GLY A 16 -10.07 12.04 -3.70
CA GLY A 16 -9.99 12.88 -2.49
C GLY A 16 -10.57 12.20 -1.24
N TRP A 17 -11.68 11.47 -1.39
CA TRP A 17 -12.26 10.68 -0.30
C TRP A 17 -11.40 9.48 0.05
N ALA A 18 -10.76 8.85 -0.95
CA ALA A 18 -9.82 7.75 -0.71
C ALA A 18 -8.61 8.22 0.10
N ALA A 19 -8.06 9.38 -0.22
CA ALA A 19 -6.95 9.96 0.53
C ALA A 19 -7.35 10.24 1.99
N LEU A 20 -8.52 10.85 2.23
CA LEU A 20 -9.00 11.10 3.59
C LEU A 20 -9.24 9.80 4.36
N LEU A 21 -9.92 8.83 3.76
CA LEU A 21 -10.18 7.53 4.37
C LEU A 21 -8.86 6.81 4.69
N GLY A 22 -7.93 6.80 3.75
CA GLY A 22 -6.63 6.18 3.94
C GLY A 22 -5.83 6.80 5.08
N ILE A 23 -5.80 8.14 5.17
CA ILE A 23 -5.17 8.85 6.28
C ILE A 23 -5.81 8.47 7.62
N LEU A 24 -7.15 8.46 7.69
CA LEU A 24 -7.87 8.10 8.92
C LEU A 24 -7.58 6.66 9.36
N LEU A 25 -7.43 5.74 8.40
CA LEU A 25 -7.16 4.33 8.69
C LEU A 25 -5.70 4.05 9.00
N VAL A 26 -4.76 4.74 8.36
CA VAL A 26 -3.32 4.52 8.57
C VAL A 26 -2.78 5.27 9.80
N ALA A 27 -3.39 6.39 10.19
CA ALA A 27 -2.94 7.19 11.34
C ALA A 27 -2.86 6.40 12.65
N PRO A 28 -3.82 5.53 13.02
CA PRO A 28 -3.69 4.69 14.20
C PRO A 28 -2.49 3.73 14.12
N ILE A 29 -2.18 3.20 12.94
CA ILE A 29 -1.04 2.29 12.73
C ILE A 29 0.27 3.05 12.96
N VAL A 30 0.42 4.23 12.33
CA VAL A 30 1.60 5.09 12.52
C VAL A 30 1.74 5.50 13.98
N THR A 31 0.64 5.91 14.62
CA THR A 31 0.64 6.30 16.05
C THR A 31 1.12 5.14 16.94
N LEU A 32 0.65 3.92 16.67
CA LEU A 32 1.07 2.74 17.43
C LEU A 32 2.57 2.44 17.23
N LEU A 33 3.09 2.57 16.01
CA LEU A 33 4.52 2.37 15.71
C LEU A 33 5.38 3.44 16.40
N LEU A 34 4.96 4.70 16.39
CA LEU A 34 5.62 5.80 17.10
C LEU A 34 5.59 5.60 18.62
N ALA A 35 4.44 5.19 19.17
CA ALA A 35 4.29 4.90 20.58
C ALA A 35 5.18 3.73 21.03
N LEU A 36 5.24 2.66 20.23
CA LEU A 36 6.15 1.54 20.44
C LEU A 36 7.61 2.01 20.45
N HIS A 37 8.00 2.83 19.47
CA HIS A 37 9.35 3.38 19.40
C HIS A 37 9.69 4.25 20.60
N ALA A 38 8.77 5.15 20.99
CA ALA A 38 8.95 6.01 22.18
C ALA A 38 9.04 5.19 23.48
N LEU A 39 8.27 4.10 23.59
CA LEU A 39 8.30 3.22 24.76
C LEU A 39 9.64 2.47 24.86
N VAL A 40 10.19 2.00 23.76
CA VAL A 40 11.42 1.18 23.74
C VAL A 40 12.68 2.04 23.74
N ARG A 41 12.68 3.18 23.03
CA ARG A 41 13.88 4.00 22.77
C ARG A 41 13.87 5.38 23.46
N GLY A 42 12.73 5.73 24.04
CA GLY A 42 12.47 7.06 24.59
C GLY A 42 11.90 8.03 23.54
N PRO A 43 11.10 9.02 23.96
CA PRO A 43 10.39 9.93 23.02
C PRO A 43 11.34 10.79 22.18
N ALA A 44 12.52 11.15 22.67
CA ALA A 44 13.53 11.91 21.92
C ALA A 44 14.06 11.14 20.71
N ALA A 45 13.99 9.79 20.71
CA ALA A 45 14.46 8.96 19.60
C ALA A 45 13.60 9.11 18.34
N ILE A 46 12.35 9.57 18.46
CA ILE A 46 11.48 9.89 17.31
C ILE A 46 12.09 11.02 16.50
N ALA A 47 12.43 12.15 17.15
CA ALA A 47 13.09 13.26 16.49
C ALA A 47 14.45 12.84 15.90
N GLY A 48 15.24 12.08 16.65
CA GLY A 48 16.50 11.52 16.18
C GLY A 48 16.37 10.63 14.95
N GLY A 49 15.28 9.90 14.80
CA GLY A 49 14.98 9.08 13.62
C GLY A 49 14.68 9.94 12.39
N ILE A 50 13.84 10.96 12.56
CA ILE A 50 13.49 11.92 11.51
C ILE A 50 14.75 12.68 11.07
N ASP A 51 15.55 13.16 12.02
CA ASP A 51 16.81 13.85 11.74
C ASP A 51 17.79 12.94 10.99
N ALA A 52 17.96 11.68 11.41
CA ALA A 52 18.84 10.73 10.74
C ALA A 52 18.45 10.51 9.26
N LEU A 53 17.16 10.60 8.95
CA LEU A 53 16.66 10.44 7.59
C LEU A 53 16.73 11.73 6.77
N LEU A 54 16.45 12.91 7.39
CA LEU A 54 16.26 14.17 6.67
C LEU A 54 17.41 15.18 6.84
N ALA A 55 18.29 15.06 7.85
CA ALA A 55 19.42 15.97 8.04
C ALA A 55 20.42 15.96 6.87
N ARG A 56 20.42 14.88 6.09
CA ARG A 56 21.18 14.77 4.84
C ARG A 56 20.23 14.56 3.66
N PRO A 57 19.55 15.60 3.18
CA PRO A 57 18.50 15.48 2.16
C PRO A 57 19.00 14.85 0.85
N VAL A 58 20.29 15.03 0.53
CA VAL A 58 20.94 14.39 -0.64
C VAL A 58 20.95 12.85 -0.53
N ILE A 59 20.81 12.29 0.66
CA ILE A 59 20.73 10.85 0.89
C ILE A 59 19.31 10.44 1.22
N GLY A 60 18.66 11.12 2.15
CA GLY A 60 17.35 10.74 2.67
C GLY A 60 16.23 10.85 1.64
N LEU A 61 16.21 11.90 0.81
CA LEU A 61 15.19 12.05 -0.23
C LEU A 61 15.30 10.99 -1.34
N PRO A 62 16.49 10.68 -1.90
CA PRO A 62 16.65 9.55 -2.81
C PRO A 62 16.27 8.20 -2.20
N LEU A 63 16.58 7.99 -0.91
CA LEU A 63 16.19 6.76 -0.21
C LEU A 63 14.66 6.62 -0.10
N LEU A 64 13.96 7.70 0.24
CA LEU A 64 12.50 7.72 0.25
C LEU A 64 11.92 7.53 -1.14
N ALA A 65 12.48 8.19 -2.16
CA ALA A 65 12.06 8.01 -3.55
C ALA A 65 12.25 6.56 -4.01
N LEU A 66 13.40 5.94 -3.67
CA LEU A 66 13.64 4.53 -3.92
C LEU A 66 12.61 3.66 -3.16
N GLY A 67 12.30 4.00 -1.91
CA GLY A 67 11.27 3.33 -1.13
C GLY A 67 9.92 3.33 -1.82
N ILE A 68 9.52 4.45 -2.44
CA ILE A 68 8.29 4.56 -3.22
C ILE A 68 8.34 3.67 -4.47
N VAL A 69 9.45 3.64 -5.20
CA VAL A 69 9.61 2.75 -6.37
C VAL A 69 9.54 1.28 -5.96
N VAL A 70 10.20 0.91 -4.86
CA VAL A 70 10.15 -0.46 -4.33
C VAL A 70 8.75 -0.81 -3.83
N HIS A 71 7.99 0.15 -3.31
CA HIS A 71 6.59 -0.02 -2.91
C HIS A 71 5.74 -0.52 -4.10
N GLU A 72 5.81 0.15 -5.24
CA GLU A 72 5.11 -0.27 -6.45
C GLU A 72 5.59 -1.63 -6.96
N LEU A 73 6.89 -1.87 -6.84
CA LEU A 73 7.48 -3.17 -7.22
C LEU A 73 6.95 -4.31 -6.35
N VAL A 74 6.77 -4.09 -5.04
CA VAL A 74 6.21 -5.09 -4.11
C VAL A 74 4.77 -5.42 -4.49
N HIS A 75 3.93 -4.42 -4.81
CA HIS A 75 2.59 -4.68 -5.35
C HIS A 75 2.65 -5.61 -6.57
N ALA A 76 3.44 -5.24 -7.56
CA ALA A 76 3.58 -5.98 -8.81
C ALA A 76 4.04 -7.42 -8.58
N VAL A 77 5.07 -7.63 -7.76
CA VAL A 77 5.58 -8.97 -7.43
C VAL A 77 4.48 -9.84 -6.82
N VAL A 78 3.77 -9.31 -5.82
CA VAL A 78 2.77 -10.10 -5.11
C VAL A 78 1.57 -10.41 -6.00
N TRP A 79 1.10 -9.46 -6.84
CA TRP A 79 0.01 -9.71 -7.76
C TRP A 79 0.38 -10.73 -8.86
N VAL A 80 1.59 -10.66 -9.42
CA VAL A 80 2.06 -11.66 -10.40
C VAL A 80 2.10 -13.05 -9.77
N LEU A 81 2.62 -13.17 -8.56
CA LEU A 81 2.68 -14.44 -7.85
C LEU A 81 1.28 -14.97 -7.49
N ALA A 82 0.38 -14.11 -7.01
CA ALA A 82 -0.99 -14.46 -6.65
C ALA A 82 -1.84 -14.85 -7.87
N GLY A 83 -1.65 -14.15 -9.01
CA GLY A 83 -2.37 -14.42 -10.26
C GLY A 83 -1.78 -15.55 -11.08
N ARG A 84 -0.63 -16.13 -10.69
CA ARG A 84 0.16 -17.04 -11.52
C ARG A 84 0.37 -16.50 -12.95
N GLY A 85 0.47 -15.17 -13.02
CA GLY A 85 0.49 -14.43 -14.27
C GLY A 85 1.88 -14.17 -14.82
N ASP A 86 1.90 -13.43 -15.95
CA ASP A 86 3.12 -13.03 -16.60
C ASP A 86 3.55 -11.62 -16.13
N TRP A 87 4.81 -11.50 -15.74
CA TRP A 87 5.43 -10.23 -15.38
C TRP A 87 5.38 -9.20 -16.52
N ALA A 88 5.42 -9.64 -17.78
CA ALA A 88 5.31 -8.76 -18.94
C ALA A 88 3.97 -8.00 -19.04
N ARG A 89 2.95 -8.42 -18.27
CA ARG A 89 1.64 -7.76 -18.22
C ARG A 89 1.56 -6.64 -17.21
N VAL A 90 2.49 -6.57 -16.25
CA VAL A 90 2.55 -5.48 -15.26
C VAL A 90 2.79 -4.15 -15.98
N ARG A 91 2.06 -3.14 -15.61
CA ARG A 91 2.22 -1.78 -16.10
C ARG A 91 2.57 -0.86 -14.96
N PHE A 92 3.64 -0.11 -15.10
CA PHE A 92 4.01 0.96 -14.20
C PHE A 92 3.69 2.30 -14.85
N GLY A 93 3.24 3.26 -14.06
CA GLY A 93 2.91 4.58 -14.55
C GLY A 93 2.98 5.65 -13.45
N TRP A 94 2.54 6.87 -13.82
CA TRP A 94 2.53 8.02 -12.93
C TRP A 94 1.17 8.72 -12.98
N HIS A 95 0.54 8.86 -11.83
CA HIS A 95 -0.71 9.60 -11.68
C HIS A 95 -0.41 11.08 -11.43
N TRP A 96 -0.41 11.91 -12.45
CA TRP A 96 -0.06 13.33 -12.36
C TRP A 96 -0.92 14.13 -11.39
N LYS A 97 -2.22 13.81 -11.26
CA LYS A 97 -3.12 14.48 -10.32
C LYS A 97 -2.87 14.13 -8.86
N ALA A 98 -2.39 12.93 -8.60
CA ALA A 98 -2.05 12.45 -7.26
C ALA A 98 -0.56 12.59 -6.94
N LEU A 99 0.26 12.96 -7.94
CA LEU A 99 1.72 13.00 -7.86
C LEU A 99 2.32 11.69 -7.31
N ALA A 100 1.74 10.56 -7.70
CA ALA A 100 2.10 9.25 -7.21
C ALA A 100 2.38 8.26 -8.36
N PRO A 101 3.41 7.42 -8.24
CA PRO A 101 3.56 6.29 -9.13
C PRO A 101 2.45 5.27 -8.85
N PHE A 102 2.25 4.35 -9.77
CA PHE A 102 1.39 3.20 -9.58
C PHE A 102 1.92 1.97 -10.31
N ALA A 103 1.66 0.81 -9.74
CA ALA A 103 1.72 -0.46 -10.42
C ALA A 103 0.29 -0.92 -10.72
N HIS A 104 0.08 -1.48 -11.91
CA HIS A 104 -1.21 -2.01 -12.34
C HIS A 104 -1.03 -3.40 -12.92
N TYR A 105 -1.85 -4.33 -12.46
CA TYR A 105 -1.96 -5.67 -13.01
C TYR A 105 -3.33 -5.80 -13.70
N PRO A 106 -3.37 -5.94 -15.04
CA PRO A 106 -4.60 -5.80 -15.81
C PRO A 106 -5.55 -6.99 -15.70
N ASP A 107 -5.06 -8.16 -15.24
CA ASP A 107 -5.88 -9.34 -15.16
C ASP A 107 -6.69 -9.39 -13.84
N PRO A 108 -7.90 -9.95 -13.89
CA PRO A 108 -8.67 -10.19 -12.69
C PRO A 108 -7.94 -11.14 -11.73
N LEU A 109 -7.85 -10.74 -10.48
CA LEU A 109 -7.25 -11.52 -9.41
C LEU A 109 -8.32 -11.97 -8.41
N PRO A 110 -8.20 -13.17 -7.83
CA PRO A 110 -9.00 -13.49 -6.64
C PRO A 110 -8.82 -12.42 -5.55
N ALA A 111 -9.88 -12.05 -4.85
CA ALA A 111 -9.85 -10.99 -3.85
C ALA A 111 -8.79 -11.23 -2.75
N THR A 112 -8.49 -12.48 -2.42
CA THR A 112 -7.36 -12.85 -1.54
C THR A 112 -6.03 -12.40 -2.11
N GLY A 113 -5.74 -12.73 -3.37
CA GLY A 113 -4.49 -12.33 -4.04
C GLY A 113 -4.37 -10.83 -4.21
N TYR A 114 -5.47 -10.17 -4.58
CA TYR A 114 -5.52 -8.72 -4.70
C TYR A 114 -5.24 -8.03 -3.35
N ARG A 115 -5.88 -8.48 -2.25
CA ARG A 115 -5.64 -7.94 -0.89
C ARG A 115 -4.21 -8.17 -0.42
N LEU A 116 -3.63 -9.34 -0.69
CA LEU A 116 -2.23 -9.62 -0.34
C LEU A 116 -1.30 -8.64 -1.04
N GLY A 117 -1.51 -8.42 -2.35
CA GLY A 117 -0.72 -7.45 -3.11
C GLY A 117 -0.91 -6.04 -2.58
N ALA A 118 -2.15 -5.58 -2.36
CA ALA A 118 -2.44 -4.26 -1.84
C ALA A 118 -1.84 -4.02 -0.42
N GLY A 119 -1.82 -5.05 0.44
CA GLY A 119 -1.29 -4.93 1.80
C GLY A 119 0.21 -5.16 1.95
N ALA A 120 0.86 -5.77 0.96
CA ALA A 120 2.25 -6.19 1.07
C ALA A 120 3.24 -5.04 1.33
N PRO A 121 3.19 -3.89 0.62
CA PRO A 121 4.12 -2.79 0.89
C PRO A 121 3.97 -2.20 2.31
N LEU A 122 2.75 -2.09 2.81
CA LEU A 122 2.50 -1.65 4.19
C LEU A 122 3.28 -2.52 5.19
N VAL A 123 3.25 -3.83 5.00
CA VAL A 123 3.93 -4.77 5.89
C VAL A 123 5.44 -4.73 5.66
N VAL A 124 5.89 -4.94 4.40
CA VAL A 124 7.30 -5.17 4.06
C VAL A 124 8.14 -3.90 4.20
N LEU A 125 7.62 -2.76 3.79
CA LEU A 125 8.36 -1.49 3.78
C LEU A 125 7.96 -0.54 4.90
N GLY A 126 6.78 -0.72 5.48
CA GLY A 126 6.29 0.09 6.59
C GLY A 126 6.54 -0.57 7.94
N ILE A 127 5.73 -1.57 8.28
CA ILE A 127 5.68 -2.16 9.63
C ILE A 127 6.99 -2.87 10.00
N VAL A 128 7.51 -3.71 9.09
CA VAL A 128 8.71 -4.50 9.36
C VAL A 128 9.94 -3.61 9.61
N PRO A 129 10.29 -2.61 8.77
CA PRO A 129 11.40 -1.71 9.05
C PRO A 129 11.17 -0.86 10.31
N SER A 130 9.94 -0.41 10.58
CA SER A 130 9.59 0.33 11.80
C SER A 130 9.94 -0.48 13.06
N ILE A 131 9.48 -1.73 13.12
CA ILE A 131 9.71 -2.61 14.28
C ILE A 131 11.18 -3.01 14.35
N ALA A 132 11.78 -3.47 13.25
CA ALA A 132 13.17 -3.89 13.21
C ALA A 132 14.13 -2.75 13.60
N GLY A 133 13.92 -1.55 13.05
CA GLY A 133 14.69 -0.36 13.40
C GLY A 133 14.53 0.04 14.88
N THR A 134 13.31 -0.08 15.42
CA THR A 134 13.04 0.16 16.84
C THR A 134 13.83 -0.82 17.72
N LEU A 135 13.75 -2.10 17.44
CA LEU A 135 14.41 -3.14 18.25
C LEU A 135 15.94 -3.07 18.13
N ALA A 136 16.47 -2.83 16.93
CA ALA A 136 17.91 -2.71 16.69
C ALA A 136 18.52 -1.38 17.14
N GLY A 137 17.72 -0.36 17.49
CA GLY A 137 18.19 0.99 17.79
C GLY A 137 18.59 1.81 16.55
N TRP A 138 18.14 1.41 15.37
CA TRP A 138 18.37 2.10 14.11
C TRP A 138 17.25 3.09 13.84
N ASN A 139 17.28 4.24 14.53
CA ASN A 139 16.19 5.21 14.51
C ASN A 139 15.82 5.68 13.09
N GLY A 140 16.83 5.87 12.20
CA GLY A 140 16.58 6.24 10.80
C GLY A 140 15.83 5.18 10.01
N VAL A 141 16.08 3.88 10.26
CA VAL A 141 15.34 2.77 9.64
C VAL A 141 13.89 2.74 10.15
N ALA A 142 13.70 2.98 11.46
CA ALA A 142 12.36 3.09 12.02
C ALA A 142 11.58 4.25 11.39
N ALA A 143 12.22 5.42 11.24
CA ALA A 143 11.62 6.60 10.61
C ALA A 143 11.28 6.38 9.13
N PHE A 144 12.14 5.70 8.37
CA PHE A 144 11.84 5.27 7.01
C PHE A 144 10.58 4.41 6.97
N GLY A 145 10.45 3.42 7.86
CA GLY A 145 9.28 2.58 7.97
C GLY A 145 8.00 3.37 8.31
N TRP A 146 8.05 4.35 9.23
CA TRP A 146 6.88 5.19 9.55
C TRP A 146 6.41 5.98 8.33
N MET A 147 7.35 6.55 7.57
CA MET A 147 7.03 7.33 6.36
C MET A 147 6.40 6.45 5.28
N LEU A 148 6.91 5.24 5.05
CA LEU A 148 6.32 4.31 4.09
C LEU A 148 5.02 3.70 4.59
N THR A 149 4.83 3.53 5.90
CA THR A 149 3.52 3.19 6.48
C THR A 149 2.49 4.28 6.17
N ALA A 150 2.85 5.56 6.38
CA ALA A 150 1.96 6.67 6.03
C ALA A 150 1.70 6.75 4.52
N GLY A 151 2.71 6.46 3.69
CA GLY A 151 2.59 6.40 2.23
C GLY A 151 1.61 5.33 1.73
N ALA A 152 1.41 4.25 2.48
CA ALA A 152 0.47 3.18 2.16
C ALA A 152 -1.02 3.53 2.46
N ALA A 153 -1.35 4.80 2.72
CA ALA A 153 -2.71 5.22 3.04
C ALA A 153 -3.72 4.85 1.94
N GLY A 154 -3.34 5.00 0.67
CA GLY A 154 -4.17 4.61 -0.47
C GLY A 154 -4.52 3.12 -0.47
N ASP A 155 -3.52 2.27 -0.21
CA ASP A 155 -3.69 0.83 -0.18
C ASP A 155 -4.59 0.38 0.96
N VAL A 156 -4.42 1.01 2.13
CA VAL A 156 -5.29 0.75 3.30
C VAL A 156 -6.74 1.14 3.01
N ALA A 157 -6.97 2.24 2.27
CA ALA A 157 -8.31 2.62 1.83
C ALA A 157 -8.90 1.57 0.88
N VAL A 158 -8.13 1.07 -0.09
CA VAL A 158 -8.56 0.01 -1.01
C VAL A 158 -8.87 -1.28 -0.25
N LEU A 159 -8.02 -1.69 0.69
CA LEU A 159 -8.27 -2.84 1.56
C LEU A 159 -9.57 -2.70 2.35
N TRP A 160 -9.87 -1.50 2.84
CA TRP A 160 -11.12 -1.20 3.52
C TRP A 160 -12.33 -1.32 2.61
N LEU A 161 -12.25 -0.85 1.37
CA LEU A 161 -13.32 -0.97 0.37
C LEU A 161 -13.60 -2.42 0.02
N LEU A 162 -12.58 -3.27 0.05
CA LEU A 162 -12.68 -4.71 -0.21
C LEU A 162 -13.15 -5.54 1.00
N ARG A 163 -13.38 -4.93 2.16
CA ARG A 163 -13.91 -5.69 3.31
C ARG A 163 -15.26 -6.32 2.96
N GLY A 164 -15.44 -7.57 3.33
CA GLY A 164 -16.67 -8.31 3.05
C GLY A 164 -16.83 -8.85 1.62
N VAL A 165 -15.90 -8.54 0.71
CA VAL A 165 -15.86 -9.18 -0.62
C VAL A 165 -15.44 -10.64 -0.44
N PRO A 166 -16.13 -11.63 -1.04
CA PRO A 166 -15.75 -13.04 -0.99
C PRO A 166 -14.30 -13.27 -1.46
N ALA A 167 -13.64 -14.26 -0.88
CA ALA A 167 -12.22 -14.52 -1.09
C ALA A 167 -11.86 -14.89 -2.55
N ASP A 168 -12.78 -15.53 -3.22
CA ASP A 168 -12.71 -16.06 -4.58
C ASP A 168 -13.34 -15.15 -5.65
N ALA A 169 -14.03 -14.06 -5.23
CA ALA A 169 -14.51 -13.05 -6.16
C ALA A 169 -13.32 -12.45 -6.95
N LEU A 170 -13.53 -12.15 -8.23
CA LEU A 170 -12.52 -11.59 -9.10
C LEU A 170 -12.50 -10.06 -8.98
N VAL A 171 -11.33 -9.50 -8.74
CA VAL A 171 -11.12 -8.07 -8.51
C VAL A 171 -10.20 -7.51 -9.59
N VAL A 172 -10.58 -6.35 -10.13
CA VAL A 172 -9.79 -5.56 -11.09
C VAL A 172 -9.78 -4.11 -10.63
N ASP A 173 -8.66 -3.40 -10.82
CA ASP A 173 -8.57 -1.98 -10.53
C ASP A 173 -9.64 -1.17 -11.26
N HIS A 174 -10.23 -0.18 -10.57
CA HIS A 174 -11.14 0.75 -11.22
C HIS A 174 -10.37 1.72 -12.12
N PRO A 175 -10.78 1.91 -13.41
CA PRO A 175 -9.98 2.64 -14.41
C PRO A 175 -9.81 4.14 -14.11
N ALA A 176 -10.65 4.75 -13.27
CA ALA A 176 -10.67 6.21 -13.07
C ALA A 176 -10.84 6.66 -11.60
N ARG A 177 -11.07 5.74 -10.67
CA ARG A 177 -11.36 6.04 -9.26
C ARG A 177 -10.45 5.20 -8.35
N ALA A 178 -10.35 5.57 -7.09
CA ALA A 178 -9.67 4.73 -6.10
C ALA A 178 -10.56 3.57 -5.67
N GLY A 179 -10.06 2.37 -5.81
CA GLY A 179 -10.79 1.12 -5.54
C GLY A 179 -10.85 0.20 -6.75
N CYS A 180 -11.84 -0.66 -6.80
CA CYS A 180 -11.87 -1.76 -7.75
C CYS A 180 -13.29 -2.12 -8.18
N LEU A 181 -13.37 -2.87 -9.27
CA LEU A 181 -14.55 -3.56 -9.75
C LEU A 181 -14.48 -5.02 -9.28
N VAL A 182 -15.57 -5.51 -8.72
CA VAL A 182 -15.69 -6.88 -8.19
C VAL A 182 -16.65 -7.68 -9.05
N HIS A 183 -16.14 -8.74 -9.65
CA HIS A 183 -16.92 -9.70 -10.41
C HIS A 183 -17.24 -10.91 -9.53
N PRO A 184 -18.42 -11.54 -9.69
CA PRO A 184 -18.71 -12.79 -9.01
C PRO A 184 -17.66 -13.86 -9.37
N PRO A 185 -17.44 -14.85 -8.49
CA PRO A 185 -16.55 -15.96 -8.81
C PRO A 185 -17.03 -16.68 -10.06
N PRO A 186 -16.09 -17.22 -10.87
CA PRO A 186 -16.47 -18.08 -11.99
C PRO A 186 -17.25 -19.29 -11.46
N GLY A 187 -18.41 -19.54 -12.05
CA GLY A 187 -19.28 -20.68 -11.70
C GLY A 187 -18.65 -22.04 -12.03
#